data_1cc5f49c5810e3e339b2774ca8b1ae82
#
_entry.id   1cc5f49c5810e3e339b2774ca8b1ae82
#
_cell.length_a   1.000
_cell.length_b   1.000
_cell.length_c   1.000
_cell.angle_alpha   90.00
_cell.angle_beta   90.00
_cell.angle_gamma   90.00
#
_symmetry.space_group_name_H-M   'P 1'
#
loop_
_entity.id
_entity.type
_entity.pdbx_description
1 polymer ?
#
loop_
_entity_poly.entity_id
_entity_poly.type
_entity_poly.pdbx_seq_one_letter_code
_entity_poly.pdbx_strand_id
1 'polypeptide(L)'
;TRPDGTPLLCVVEAPPVEGEDTDPLEQRLIAEQFEDTLPEHAGPNAARAQFDIEQNRPLRTSIAKLITQGLFSLDEPPRYVLVANASQITLLDRNKWAEKKLLRFELDEILTRKEPETLKATVSLLHRQSTCPEDGFSFLDTFDENAQKHAFAVSEDLKYALREAIELIGNEAIWYIQEVRKEKTYDDLDADQLTTECLRYMYRLLFLFYIEARPDLGYATMNSDEY
;
A
#
# COMPACT_ATOMS: atom_id res chain seq x y z
N THR A 1 -23.82 8.53 6.02
CA THR A 1 -23.79 9.56 7.07
C THR A 1 -24.12 8.96 8.43
N ARG A 2 -23.64 9.56 9.50
CA ARG A 2 -24.03 9.26 10.88
C ARG A 2 -25.46 9.74 11.15
N PRO A 3 -26.08 9.33 12.28
CA PRO A 3 -27.42 9.81 12.65
C PRO A 3 -27.49 11.33 12.84
N ASP A 4 -26.39 11.97 13.18
CA ASP A 4 -26.23 13.44 13.30
C ASP A 4 -26.05 14.16 11.95
N GLY A 5 -26.01 13.42 10.84
CA GLY A 5 -25.82 13.96 9.50
C GLY A 5 -24.37 14.09 9.04
N THR A 6 -23.39 13.80 9.93
CA THR A 6 -21.97 13.88 9.56
C THR A 6 -21.58 12.82 8.54
N PRO A 7 -20.75 13.14 7.52
CA PRO A 7 -20.31 12.17 6.54
C PRO A 7 -19.31 11.19 7.13
N LEU A 8 -19.59 9.89 7.05
CA LEU A 8 -18.64 8.83 7.41
C LEU A 8 -17.76 8.43 6.23
N LEU A 9 -18.40 8.30 5.09
CA LEU A 9 -17.81 7.86 3.82
C LEU A 9 -18.23 8.82 2.72
N CYS A 10 -17.29 9.23 1.90
CA CYS A 10 -17.54 9.92 0.66
C CYS A 10 -17.13 9.03 -0.52
N VAL A 11 -17.91 9.03 -1.58
CA VAL A 11 -17.58 8.31 -2.82
C VAL A 11 -17.31 9.34 -3.90
N VAL A 12 -16.18 9.21 -4.58
CA VAL A 12 -15.76 10.06 -5.68
C VAL A 12 -15.63 9.18 -6.92
N GLU A 13 -16.39 9.48 -7.95
CA GLU A 13 -16.23 8.85 -9.24
C GLU A 13 -15.02 9.46 -9.96
N ALA A 14 -14.07 8.64 -10.37
CA ALA A 14 -12.94 9.05 -11.18
C ALA A 14 -13.21 8.74 -12.66
N PRO A 15 -12.67 9.54 -13.59
CA PRO A 15 -12.72 9.20 -15.01
C PRO A 15 -12.10 7.84 -15.29
N PRO A 16 -12.50 7.18 -16.41
CA PRO A 16 -11.83 5.96 -16.85
C PRO A 16 -10.32 6.18 -17.04
N VAL A 17 -9.54 5.18 -16.69
CA VAL A 17 -8.09 5.21 -16.87
C VAL A 17 -7.75 4.81 -18.28
N GLU A 18 -7.03 5.64 -19.01
CA GLU A 18 -6.45 5.33 -20.31
C GLU A 18 -4.98 4.93 -20.10
N GLY A 19 -4.69 3.61 -20.06
CA GLY A 19 -3.35 3.04 -19.87
C GLY A 19 -3.13 2.39 -18.51
N GLU A 20 -2.22 1.41 -18.47
CA GLU A 20 -1.96 0.58 -17.29
C GLU A 20 -1.31 1.33 -16.11
N ASP A 21 -0.65 2.47 -16.36
CA ASP A 21 0.14 3.20 -15.35
C ASP A 21 -0.53 4.47 -14.79
N THR A 22 -1.81 4.74 -15.13
CA THR A 22 -2.45 5.99 -14.71
C THR A 22 -3.11 5.87 -13.35
N ASP A 23 -2.64 6.62 -12.35
CA ASP A 23 -3.25 6.68 -11.02
C ASP A 23 -4.54 7.54 -11.06
N PRO A 24 -5.72 6.98 -10.68
CA PRO A 24 -6.97 7.76 -10.60
C PRO A 24 -6.87 9.01 -9.73
N LEU A 25 -6.01 9.00 -8.71
CA LEU A 25 -5.81 10.14 -7.81
C LEU A 25 -5.09 11.32 -8.47
N GLU A 26 -4.30 11.06 -9.50
CA GLU A 26 -3.61 12.08 -10.29
C GLU A 26 -4.53 12.71 -11.36
N GLN A 27 -5.61 12.03 -11.70
CA GLN A 27 -6.58 12.50 -12.68
C GLN A 27 -7.35 13.72 -12.17
N ARG A 28 -7.99 14.43 -13.10
CA ARG A 28 -8.91 15.54 -12.83
C ARG A 28 -10.33 15.07 -13.09
N LEU A 29 -11.28 15.61 -12.35
CA LEU A 29 -12.69 15.43 -12.67
C LEU A 29 -13.02 16.07 -14.02
N ILE A 30 -13.95 15.50 -14.75
CA ILE A 30 -14.42 16.01 -16.03
C ILE A 30 -15.77 16.71 -15.85
N ALA A 31 -16.08 17.66 -16.74
CA ALA A 31 -17.31 18.48 -16.62
C ALA A 31 -18.58 17.65 -16.59
N GLU A 32 -18.64 16.58 -17.36
CA GLU A 32 -19.78 15.67 -17.47
C GLU A 32 -20.17 15.03 -16.13
N GLN A 33 -19.23 14.83 -15.23
CA GLN A 33 -19.49 14.27 -13.89
C GLN A 33 -20.26 15.21 -12.97
N PHE A 34 -20.39 16.49 -13.34
CA PHE A 34 -21.09 17.50 -12.57
C PHE A 34 -22.47 17.85 -13.14
N GLU A 35 -22.79 17.47 -14.38
CA GLU A 35 -24.02 17.84 -15.04
C GLU A 35 -25.27 17.31 -14.32
N ASP A 36 -25.20 16.09 -13.80
CA ASP A 36 -26.30 15.42 -13.09
C ASP A 36 -26.49 15.92 -11.63
N THR A 37 -25.50 16.65 -11.08
CA THR A 37 -25.55 17.12 -9.68
C THR A 37 -25.98 18.55 -9.51
N LEU A 38 -26.29 19.24 -10.63
CA LEU A 38 -26.75 20.63 -10.59
C LEU A 38 -28.21 20.73 -10.13
N PRO A 39 -28.52 21.67 -9.22
CA PRO A 39 -29.91 21.90 -8.83
C PRO A 39 -30.74 22.26 -10.07
N GLU A 40 -31.94 21.66 -10.20
CA GLU A 40 -32.90 21.91 -11.30
C GLU A 40 -33.20 23.40 -11.57
N HIS A 41 -32.82 24.29 -10.65
CA HIS A 41 -33.06 25.72 -10.71
C HIS A 41 -31.87 26.54 -11.25
N ALA A 42 -30.74 25.91 -11.53
CA ALA A 42 -29.63 26.58 -12.19
C ALA A 42 -29.96 26.70 -13.70
N GLY A 43 -30.39 27.86 -14.15
CA GLY A 43 -30.63 28.10 -15.57
C GLY A 43 -29.36 27.76 -16.41
N PRO A 44 -29.54 27.41 -17.69
CA PRO A 44 -28.45 26.90 -18.54
C PRO A 44 -27.21 27.82 -18.64
N ASN A 45 -27.37 29.13 -18.39
CA ASN A 45 -26.27 30.08 -18.41
C ASN A 45 -25.51 30.13 -17.09
N ALA A 46 -26.16 29.86 -15.97
CA ALA A 46 -25.49 29.78 -14.65
C ALA A 46 -24.69 28.46 -14.51
N ALA A 47 -25.24 27.36 -15.04
CA ALA A 47 -24.55 26.09 -15.11
C ALA A 47 -23.27 26.16 -15.95
N ARG A 48 -23.35 26.74 -17.15
CA ARG A 48 -22.15 26.90 -18.02
C ARG A 48 -21.07 27.79 -17.41
N ALA A 49 -21.42 28.89 -16.75
CA ALA A 49 -20.46 29.75 -16.09
C ALA A 49 -19.81 29.07 -14.89
N GLN A 50 -20.50 28.16 -14.20
CA GLN A 50 -20.02 27.41 -13.07
C GLN A 50 -19.07 26.28 -13.46
N PHE A 51 -19.23 25.76 -14.67
CA PHE A 51 -18.42 24.65 -15.22
C PHE A 51 -17.42 25.07 -16.29
N ASP A 52 -17.19 26.37 -16.45
CA ASP A 52 -16.09 26.82 -17.31
C ASP A 52 -14.77 26.26 -16.77
N ILE A 53 -14.17 25.33 -17.53
CA ILE A 53 -12.93 24.63 -17.16
C ILE A 53 -11.81 25.63 -16.84
N GLU A 54 -11.81 26.80 -17.47
CA GLU A 54 -10.80 27.83 -17.21
C GLU A 54 -10.99 28.52 -15.85
N GLN A 55 -12.18 28.57 -15.33
CA GLN A 55 -12.50 29.27 -14.08
C GLN A 55 -12.81 28.32 -12.93
N ASN A 56 -13.17 27.06 -13.19
CA ASN A 56 -13.57 26.11 -12.17
C ASN A 56 -12.34 25.41 -11.55
N ARG A 57 -12.01 25.78 -10.32
CA ARG A 57 -10.88 25.21 -9.58
C ARG A 57 -10.92 23.69 -9.42
N PRO A 58 -12.07 23.03 -9.16
CA PRO A 58 -12.17 21.57 -9.11
C PRO A 58 -11.70 20.88 -10.38
N LEU A 59 -12.05 21.38 -11.55
CA LEU A 59 -11.67 20.78 -12.84
C LEU A 59 -10.20 20.98 -13.22
N ARG A 60 -9.47 21.83 -12.49
CA ARG A 60 -8.02 22.09 -12.69
C ARG A 60 -7.15 21.31 -11.75
N THR A 61 -7.75 20.69 -10.75
CA THR A 61 -7.03 20.10 -9.62
C THR A 61 -7.15 18.60 -9.68
N SER A 62 -6.09 17.85 -9.34
CA SER A 62 -6.17 16.39 -9.24
C SER A 62 -7.13 15.97 -8.14
N ILE A 63 -7.72 14.78 -8.29
CA ILE A 63 -8.64 14.20 -7.32
C ILE A 63 -7.97 14.12 -5.93
N ALA A 64 -6.68 13.76 -5.85
CA ALA A 64 -5.93 13.78 -4.60
C ALA A 64 -5.93 15.13 -3.89
N LYS A 65 -5.75 16.23 -4.65
CA LYS A 65 -5.80 17.59 -4.09
C LYS A 65 -7.21 17.99 -3.69
N LEU A 66 -8.22 17.61 -4.48
CA LEU A 66 -9.62 17.86 -4.13
C LEU A 66 -10.01 17.17 -2.82
N ILE A 67 -9.59 15.92 -2.63
CA ILE A 67 -9.81 15.18 -1.40
C ILE A 67 -9.11 15.88 -0.23
N THR A 68 -7.84 16.22 -0.40
CA THR A 68 -7.04 16.84 0.68
C THR A 68 -7.56 18.23 1.07
N GLN A 69 -7.81 19.10 0.08
CA GLN A 69 -8.15 20.50 0.31
C GLN A 69 -9.66 20.75 0.44
N GLY A 70 -10.48 19.89 -0.15
CA GLY A 70 -11.93 19.98 -0.12
C GLY A 70 -12.56 19.10 0.98
N LEU A 71 -12.38 17.78 0.90
CA LEU A 71 -13.07 16.84 1.78
C LEU A 71 -12.44 16.74 3.18
N PHE A 72 -11.12 16.60 3.24
CA PHE A 72 -10.42 16.43 4.53
C PHE A 72 -10.21 17.74 5.30
N SER A 73 -10.47 18.89 4.68
CA SER A 73 -10.40 20.22 5.31
C SER A 73 -11.76 20.77 5.75
N LEU A 74 -12.84 19.97 5.65
CA LEU A 74 -14.15 20.34 6.18
C LEU A 74 -14.11 20.38 7.71
N ASP A 75 -15.04 21.12 8.35
CA ASP A 75 -15.16 21.14 9.81
C ASP A 75 -15.47 19.74 10.36
N GLU A 76 -16.30 18.97 9.65
CA GLU A 76 -16.62 17.58 9.95
C GLU A 76 -16.28 16.69 8.73
N PRO A 77 -15.00 16.35 8.54
CA PRO A 77 -14.55 15.63 7.38
C PRO A 77 -14.93 14.14 7.45
N PRO A 78 -15.21 13.49 6.31
CA PRO A 78 -15.39 12.04 6.27
C PRO A 78 -14.12 11.35 6.72
N ARG A 79 -14.25 10.20 7.41
CA ARG A 79 -13.10 9.37 7.73
C ARG A 79 -12.56 8.68 6.51
N TYR A 80 -13.45 8.10 5.70
CA TYR A 80 -13.10 7.33 4.51
C TYR A 80 -13.53 8.02 3.23
N VAL A 81 -12.71 7.89 2.19
CA VAL A 81 -13.06 8.28 0.84
C VAL A 81 -12.80 7.09 -0.08
N LEU A 82 -13.81 6.71 -0.87
CA LEU A 82 -13.67 5.76 -1.96
C LEU A 82 -13.54 6.54 -3.26
N VAL A 83 -12.47 6.32 -3.99
CA VAL A 83 -12.32 6.79 -5.37
C VAL A 83 -12.50 5.59 -6.28
N ALA A 84 -13.51 5.62 -7.13
CA ALA A 84 -13.88 4.48 -7.96
C ALA A 84 -13.97 4.87 -9.43
N ASN A 85 -13.52 3.98 -10.29
CA ASN A 85 -13.79 3.98 -11.72
C ASN A 85 -14.19 2.56 -12.17
N ALA A 86 -14.28 2.32 -13.47
CA ALA A 86 -14.73 1.05 -14.02
C ALA A 86 -13.79 -0.13 -13.68
N SER A 87 -12.49 0.10 -13.53
CA SER A 87 -11.47 -0.94 -13.35
C SER A 87 -10.87 -0.99 -11.94
N GLN A 88 -11.05 0.05 -11.13
CA GLN A 88 -10.30 0.20 -9.88
C GLN A 88 -11.13 0.87 -8.79
N ILE A 89 -10.94 0.44 -7.55
CA ILE A 89 -11.44 1.11 -6.34
C ILE A 89 -10.26 1.43 -5.43
N THR A 90 -10.14 2.68 -5.02
CA THR A 90 -9.14 3.13 -4.05
C THR A 90 -9.82 3.60 -2.78
N LEU A 91 -9.51 2.96 -1.65
CA LEU A 91 -9.99 3.34 -0.32
C LEU A 91 -8.93 4.16 0.41
N LEU A 92 -9.30 5.36 0.79
CA LEU A 92 -8.48 6.31 1.53
C LEU A 92 -9.00 6.42 2.96
N ASP A 93 -8.12 6.27 3.95
CA ASP A 93 -8.39 6.63 5.35
C ASP A 93 -7.71 7.96 5.66
N ARG A 94 -8.48 8.95 6.09
CA ARG A 94 -7.96 10.27 6.46
C ARG A 94 -6.83 10.18 7.51
N ASN A 95 -6.93 9.24 8.44
CA ASN A 95 -5.94 9.05 9.51
C ASN A 95 -4.60 8.52 8.96
N LYS A 96 -4.61 7.86 7.80
CA LYS A 96 -3.44 7.28 7.13
C LYS A 96 -2.97 8.09 5.92
N TRP A 97 -3.77 9.08 5.52
CA TRP A 97 -3.50 9.86 4.30
C TRP A 97 -2.18 10.64 4.37
N ALA A 98 -1.84 11.19 5.53
CA ALA A 98 -0.56 11.88 5.73
C ALA A 98 0.66 10.95 5.53
N GLU A 99 0.50 9.66 5.80
CA GLU A 99 1.52 8.62 5.59
C GLU A 99 1.52 8.06 4.15
N LYS A 100 0.65 8.60 3.28
CA LYS A 100 0.44 8.12 1.90
C LYS A 100 0.03 6.64 1.81
N LYS A 101 -0.63 6.13 2.85
CA LYS A 101 -1.16 4.77 2.89
C LYS A 101 -2.59 4.76 2.37
N LEU A 102 -2.86 3.86 1.43
CA LEU A 102 -4.15 3.62 0.84
C LEU A 102 -4.32 2.14 0.49
N LEU A 103 -5.56 1.71 0.26
CA LEU A 103 -5.86 0.39 -0.26
C LEU A 103 -6.39 0.53 -1.68
N ARG A 104 -5.77 -0.17 -2.62
CA ARG A 104 -6.13 -0.17 -4.03
C ARG A 104 -6.59 -1.56 -4.44
N PHE A 105 -7.72 -1.63 -5.11
CA PHE A 105 -8.35 -2.84 -5.59
C PHE A 105 -8.45 -2.78 -7.10
N GLU A 106 -7.60 -3.54 -7.80
CA GLU A 106 -7.65 -3.70 -9.25
C GLU A 106 -8.74 -4.70 -9.60
N LEU A 107 -9.93 -4.21 -9.96
CA LEU A 107 -11.12 -5.05 -10.14
C LEU A 107 -10.94 -6.04 -11.28
N ASP A 108 -10.34 -5.63 -12.38
CA ASP A 108 -10.11 -6.48 -13.54
C ASP A 108 -9.22 -7.67 -13.18
N GLU A 109 -8.16 -7.45 -12.41
CA GLU A 109 -7.27 -8.51 -11.96
C GLU A 109 -7.95 -9.43 -10.95
N ILE A 110 -8.60 -8.86 -9.93
CA ILE A 110 -9.31 -9.61 -8.88
C ILE A 110 -10.41 -10.51 -9.50
N LEU A 111 -11.20 -9.95 -10.42
CA LEU A 111 -12.30 -10.67 -11.06
C LEU A 111 -11.83 -11.68 -12.11
N THR A 112 -10.70 -11.45 -12.76
CA THR A 112 -10.10 -12.38 -13.73
C THR A 112 -9.49 -13.58 -13.03
N ARG A 113 -8.73 -13.39 -11.96
CA ARG A 113 -8.11 -14.48 -11.18
C ARG A 113 -9.13 -15.33 -10.44
N LYS A 114 -10.26 -14.77 -10.02
CA LYS A 114 -11.34 -15.44 -9.27
C LYS A 114 -10.84 -16.23 -8.06
N GLU A 115 -9.76 -15.77 -7.44
CA GLU A 115 -9.20 -16.40 -6.26
C GLU A 115 -10.12 -16.18 -5.06
N PRO A 116 -10.63 -17.23 -4.39
CA PRO A 116 -11.63 -17.08 -3.34
C PRO A 116 -11.16 -16.25 -2.15
N GLU A 117 -9.90 -16.36 -1.77
CA GLU A 117 -9.34 -15.64 -0.62
C GLU A 117 -9.19 -14.15 -0.92
N THR A 118 -8.73 -13.80 -2.13
CA THR A 118 -8.65 -12.41 -2.58
C THR A 118 -10.03 -11.76 -2.68
N LEU A 119 -11.03 -12.48 -3.19
CA LEU A 119 -12.41 -12.00 -3.24
C LEU A 119 -12.99 -11.78 -1.84
N LYS A 120 -12.78 -12.72 -0.91
CA LYS A 120 -13.21 -12.58 0.50
C LYS A 120 -12.56 -11.39 1.15
N ALA A 121 -11.25 -11.22 0.97
CA ALA A 121 -10.50 -10.09 1.52
C ALA A 121 -11.06 -8.76 0.97
N THR A 122 -11.24 -8.65 -0.34
CA THR A 122 -11.81 -7.45 -0.98
C THR A 122 -13.18 -7.10 -0.43
N VAL A 123 -14.09 -8.10 -0.35
CA VAL A 123 -15.44 -7.89 0.20
C VAL A 123 -15.36 -7.48 1.67
N SER A 124 -14.51 -8.11 2.48
CA SER A 124 -14.38 -7.78 3.91
C SER A 124 -13.86 -6.36 4.14
N LEU A 125 -12.89 -5.93 3.34
CA LEU A 125 -12.28 -4.60 3.45
C LEU A 125 -13.24 -3.49 2.97
N LEU A 126 -14.05 -3.76 1.95
CA LEU A 126 -15.04 -2.80 1.40
C LEU A 126 -16.43 -2.92 2.07
N HIS A 127 -16.61 -3.88 2.98
CA HIS A 127 -17.89 -4.10 3.65
C HIS A 127 -18.30 -2.88 4.46
N ARG A 128 -19.63 -2.70 4.62
CA ARG A 128 -20.21 -1.59 5.41
C ARG A 128 -19.64 -1.47 6.81
N GLN A 129 -19.42 -2.58 7.51
CA GLN A 129 -18.83 -2.57 8.86
C GLN A 129 -17.36 -2.10 8.88
N SER A 130 -16.66 -2.21 7.76
CA SER A 130 -15.29 -1.71 7.61
C SER A 130 -15.27 -0.21 7.29
N THR A 131 -16.14 0.25 6.38
CA THR A 131 -16.12 1.63 5.86
C THR A 131 -17.14 2.56 6.52
N CYS A 132 -18.26 2.02 7.04
CA CYS A 132 -19.34 2.78 7.67
C CYS A 132 -19.89 2.05 8.90
N PRO A 133 -19.08 1.80 9.95
CA PRO A 133 -19.51 1.07 11.13
C PRO A 133 -20.60 1.86 11.90
N GLU A 134 -21.64 1.16 12.34
CA GLU A 134 -22.72 1.77 13.15
C GLU A 134 -22.23 2.15 14.55
N ASP A 135 -21.34 1.34 15.11
CA ASP A 135 -20.81 1.48 16.47
C ASP A 135 -19.57 2.41 16.53
N GLY A 136 -19.19 3.00 15.41
CA GLY A 136 -17.99 3.84 15.30
C GLY A 136 -16.67 3.06 15.30
N PHE A 137 -16.71 1.72 15.41
CA PHE A 137 -15.55 0.84 15.40
C PHE A 137 -15.39 0.16 14.04
N SER A 138 -14.32 0.47 13.33
CA SER A 138 -14.06 -0.09 11.99
C SER A 138 -13.24 -1.37 12.07
N PHE A 139 -13.63 -2.39 11.32
CA PHE A 139 -12.79 -3.58 11.16
C PHE A 139 -11.42 -3.26 10.54
N LEU A 140 -11.32 -2.18 9.77
CA LEU A 140 -10.02 -1.74 9.22
C LEU A 140 -9.01 -1.39 10.32
N ASP A 141 -9.47 -0.87 11.47
CA ASP A 141 -8.60 -0.60 12.62
C ASP A 141 -8.05 -1.90 13.20
N THR A 142 -8.90 -2.93 13.34
CA THR A 142 -8.50 -4.25 13.82
C THR A 142 -7.51 -4.91 12.86
N PHE A 143 -7.74 -4.81 11.55
CA PHE A 143 -6.81 -5.36 10.54
C PHE A 143 -5.48 -4.62 10.56
N ASP A 144 -5.47 -3.30 10.71
CA ASP A 144 -4.23 -2.52 10.82
C ASP A 144 -3.43 -2.90 12.07
N GLU A 145 -4.08 -2.99 13.23
CA GLU A 145 -3.42 -3.45 14.46
C GLU A 145 -2.85 -4.87 14.33
N ASN A 146 -3.61 -5.79 13.76
CA ASN A 146 -3.14 -7.16 13.55
C ASN A 146 -1.97 -7.21 12.55
N ALA A 147 -2.05 -6.44 11.45
CA ALA A 147 -0.96 -6.34 10.49
C ALA A 147 0.32 -5.79 11.14
N GLN A 148 0.22 -4.77 12.00
CA GLN A 148 1.35 -4.24 12.75
C GLN A 148 1.93 -5.25 13.73
N LYS A 149 1.07 -5.96 14.49
CA LYS A 149 1.51 -7.02 15.41
C LYS A 149 2.22 -8.16 14.68
N HIS A 150 1.68 -8.59 13.53
CA HIS A 150 2.32 -9.60 12.69
C HIS A 150 3.66 -9.12 12.13
N ALA A 151 3.73 -7.91 11.60
CA ALA A 151 4.97 -7.34 11.09
C ALA A 151 6.05 -7.24 12.18
N PHE A 152 5.67 -6.87 13.41
CA PHE A 152 6.57 -6.84 14.56
C PHE A 152 7.05 -8.24 14.93
N ALA A 153 6.14 -9.20 15.05
CA ALA A 153 6.49 -10.59 15.39
C ALA A 153 7.44 -11.22 14.36
N VAL A 154 7.14 -11.07 13.05
CA VAL A 154 8.02 -11.54 11.97
C VAL A 154 9.40 -10.87 12.03
N SER A 155 9.47 -9.58 12.36
CA SER A 155 10.73 -8.86 12.49
C SER A 155 11.59 -9.38 13.66
N GLU A 156 10.95 -9.69 14.79
CA GLU A 156 11.65 -10.28 15.95
C GLU A 156 12.12 -11.71 15.64
N ASP A 157 11.27 -12.56 15.07
CA ASP A 157 11.65 -13.92 14.68
C ASP A 157 12.80 -13.91 13.66
N LEU A 158 12.75 -13.02 12.68
CA LEU A 158 13.84 -12.86 11.71
C LEU A 158 15.15 -12.45 12.38
N LYS A 159 15.10 -11.54 13.35
CA LYS A 159 16.28 -11.09 14.10
C LYS A 159 16.94 -12.25 14.86
N TYR A 160 16.13 -13.11 15.51
CA TYR A 160 16.66 -14.29 16.20
C TYR A 160 17.23 -15.32 15.22
N ALA A 161 16.52 -15.61 14.13
CA ALA A 161 16.99 -16.54 13.10
C ALA A 161 18.30 -16.06 12.44
N LEU A 162 18.43 -14.76 12.17
CA LEU A 162 19.66 -14.16 11.64
C LEU A 162 20.82 -14.29 12.60
N ARG A 163 20.59 -14.05 13.90
CA ARG A 163 21.62 -14.22 14.91
C ARG A 163 22.11 -15.66 14.96
N GLU A 164 21.20 -16.62 15.02
CA GLU A 164 21.53 -18.05 15.02
C GLU A 164 22.30 -18.45 13.76
N ALA A 165 21.89 -17.98 12.60
CA ALA A 165 22.58 -18.25 11.34
C ALA A 165 24.00 -17.66 11.32
N ILE A 166 24.21 -16.47 11.85
CA ILE A 166 25.55 -15.85 11.96
C ILE A 166 26.44 -16.66 12.91
N GLU A 167 25.91 -17.11 14.04
CA GLU A 167 26.61 -17.97 14.99
C GLU A 167 27.02 -19.32 14.37
N LEU A 168 26.11 -19.94 13.58
CA LEU A 168 26.42 -21.19 12.85
C LEU A 168 27.51 -20.98 11.80
N ILE A 169 27.46 -19.95 11.01
CA ILE A 169 28.48 -19.62 9.98
C ILE A 169 29.85 -19.36 10.68
N GLY A 170 29.82 -18.59 11.76
CA GLY A 170 31.04 -18.30 12.52
C GLY A 170 31.68 -19.56 13.10
N ASN A 171 30.88 -20.44 13.70
CA ASN A 171 31.34 -21.71 14.24
C ASN A 171 31.90 -22.61 13.14
N GLU A 172 31.26 -22.72 12.00
CA GLU A 172 31.75 -23.52 10.87
C GLU A 172 33.07 -22.96 10.31
N ALA A 173 33.18 -21.64 10.20
CA ALA A 173 34.41 -21.00 9.77
C ALA A 173 35.58 -21.30 10.75
N ILE A 174 35.36 -21.23 12.05
CA ILE A 174 36.38 -21.58 13.07
C ILE A 174 36.75 -23.04 12.95
N TRP A 175 35.76 -23.94 12.85
CA TRP A 175 36.01 -25.37 12.67
C TRP A 175 36.87 -25.64 11.42
N TYR A 176 36.54 -25.02 10.30
CA TYR A 176 37.27 -25.14 9.05
C TYR A 176 38.74 -24.68 9.20
N ILE A 177 38.99 -23.55 9.86
CA ILE A 177 40.34 -23.02 10.11
C ILE A 177 41.12 -24.00 10.96
N GLN A 178 40.54 -24.57 12.02
CA GLN A 178 41.19 -25.47 12.95
C GLN A 178 41.44 -26.86 12.34
N GLU A 179 40.43 -27.47 11.77
CA GLU A 179 40.46 -28.86 11.36
C GLU A 179 41.01 -29.07 9.93
N VAL A 180 40.71 -28.17 9.02
CA VAL A 180 41.12 -28.29 7.63
C VAL A 180 42.43 -27.57 7.36
N ARG A 181 42.53 -26.30 7.79
CA ARG A 181 43.75 -25.49 7.58
C ARG A 181 44.84 -25.80 8.58
N LYS A 182 44.50 -26.41 9.73
CA LYS A 182 45.42 -26.70 10.83
C LYS A 182 46.13 -25.45 11.39
N GLU A 183 45.46 -24.28 11.27
CA GLU A 183 45.98 -23.03 11.82
C GLU A 183 45.62 -22.88 13.30
N LYS A 184 46.48 -22.23 14.08
CA LYS A 184 46.24 -21.97 15.49
C LYS A 184 45.32 -20.78 15.64
N THR A 185 44.07 -21.02 15.98
CA THR A 185 43.03 -20.00 16.08
C THR A 185 43.20 -18.98 17.20
N TYR A 186 43.97 -19.32 18.26
CA TYR A 186 44.05 -18.44 19.44
C TYR A 186 44.97 -17.24 19.29
N ASP A 187 45.92 -17.28 18.34
CA ASP A 187 46.90 -16.21 18.17
C ASP A 187 46.65 -15.33 16.95
N ASP A 188 45.92 -15.83 15.92
CA ASP A 188 45.80 -15.17 14.60
C ASP A 188 44.37 -14.89 14.20
N LEU A 189 43.34 -15.32 14.95
CA LEU A 189 41.93 -15.07 14.58
C LEU A 189 41.43 -13.76 15.17
N ASP A 190 41.23 -12.76 14.30
CA ASP A 190 40.51 -11.54 14.64
C ASP A 190 39.00 -11.81 14.68
N ALA A 191 38.43 -11.87 15.89
CA ALA A 191 37.00 -12.12 16.10
C ALA A 191 36.11 -11.02 15.49
N ASP A 192 36.57 -9.77 15.48
CA ASP A 192 35.82 -8.64 14.89
C ASP A 192 35.81 -8.75 13.38
N GLN A 193 36.93 -9.16 12.77
CA GLN A 193 36.97 -9.40 11.33
C GLN A 193 36.09 -10.58 10.94
N LEU A 194 36.15 -11.71 11.67
CA LEU A 194 35.29 -12.86 11.40
C LEU A 194 33.79 -12.49 11.49
N THR A 195 33.40 -11.75 12.52
CA THR A 195 32.03 -11.27 12.69
C THR A 195 31.61 -10.40 11.51
N THR A 196 32.47 -9.49 11.09
CA THR A 196 32.21 -8.62 9.93
C THR A 196 32.01 -9.41 8.65
N GLU A 197 32.82 -10.45 8.39
CA GLU A 197 32.68 -11.28 7.19
C GLU A 197 31.41 -12.15 7.25
N CYS A 198 31.05 -12.72 8.41
CA CYS A 198 29.79 -13.44 8.59
C CYS A 198 28.58 -12.53 8.33
N LEU A 199 28.58 -11.29 8.85
CA LEU A 199 27.52 -10.31 8.61
C LEU A 199 27.42 -9.93 7.12
N ARG A 200 28.55 -9.74 6.44
CA ARG A 200 28.58 -9.46 4.99
C ARG A 200 28.00 -10.61 4.18
N TYR A 201 28.35 -11.84 4.56
CA TYR A 201 27.83 -13.04 3.89
C TYR A 201 26.31 -13.16 4.06
N MET A 202 25.81 -13.01 5.29
CA MET A 202 24.39 -13.03 5.58
C MET A 202 23.63 -11.91 4.85
N TYR A 203 24.16 -10.69 4.81
CA TYR A 203 23.56 -9.59 4.07
C TYR A 203 23.43 -9.90 2.58
N ARG A 204 24.47 -10.49 1.97
CA ARG A 204 24.42 -10.89 0.55
C ARG A 204 23.37 -11.97 0.31
N LEU A 205 23.25 -12.97 1.17
CA LEU A 205 22.21 -13.99 1.05
C LEU A 205 20.82 -13.41 1.19
N LEU A 206 20.58 -12.56 2.18
CA LEU A 206 19.30 -11.88 2.34
C LEU A 206 18.93 -11.04 1.13
N PHE A 207 19.91 -10.35 0.56
CA PHE A 207 19.69 -9.56 -0.64
C PHE A 207 19.32 -10.44 -1.85
N LEU A 208 19.97 -11.57 -2.03
CA LEU A 208 19.64 -12.54 -3.07
C LEU A 208 18.22 -13.09 -2.89
N PHE A 209 17.87 -13.55 -1.68
CA PHE A 209 16.53 -14.04 -1.37
C PHE A 209 15.47 -12.95 -1.55
N TYR A 210 15.78 -11.70 -1.21
CA TYR A 210 14.88 -10.58 -1.47
C TYR A 210 14.62 -10.37 -2.95
N ILE A 211 15.66 -10.43 -3.78
CA ILE A 211 15.51 -10.30 -5.24
C ILE A 211 14.70 -11.46 -5.82
N GLU A 212 14.96 -12.69 -5.38
CA GLU A 212 14.20 -13.87 -5.80
C GLU A 212 12.72 -13.79 -5.41
N ALA A 213 12.42 -13.28 -4.22
CA ALA A 213 11.06 -13.11 -3.74
C ALA A 213 10.30 -11.96 -4.43
N ARG A 214 11.00 -11.10 -5.17
CA ARG A 214 10.45 -9.90 -5.81
C ARG A 214 10.78 -9.85 -7.32
N PRO A 215 10.19 -10.76 -8.13
CA PRO A 215 10.40 -10.79 -9.58
C PRO A 215 9.94 -9.50 -10.27
N ASP A 216 9.02 -8.76 -9.66
CA ASP A 216 8.54 -7.44 -10.10
C ASP A 216 9.66 -6.39 -10.20
N LEU A 217 10.76 -6.54 -9.47
CA LEU A 217 11.92 -5.66 -9.55
C LEU A 217 12.78 -5.86 -10.83
N GLY A 218 12.60 -6.96 -11.57
CA GLY A 218 13.28 -7.23 -12.83
C GLY A 218 14.79 -7.52 -12.70
N TYR A 219 15.33 -7.71 -11.50
CA TYR A 219 16.73 -8.01 -11.28
C TYR A 219 17.10 -9.49 -11.49
N ALA A 220 16.14 -10.39 -11.28
CA ALA A 220 16.32 -11.82 -11.51
C ALA A 220 15.39 -12.28 -12.63
N THR A 221 15.94 -12.92 -13.65
CA THR A 221 15.19 -13.50 -14.76
C THR A 221 14.70 -14.91 -14.37
N MET A 222 13.72 -14.98 -13.49
CA MET A 222 13.19 -16.25 -12.91
C MET A 222 12.65 -17.25 -13.95
N ASN A 223 12.45 -16.81 -15.19
CA ASN A 223 11.93 -17.65 -16.31
C ASN A 223 13.01 -17.91 -17.38
N SER A 224 14.29 -17.73 -17.11
CA SER A 224 15.32 -18.08 -18.05
C SER A 224 15.75 -19.55 -17.85
N ASP A 225 15.98 -20.29 -18.92
CA ASP A 225 16.46 -21.67 -18.88
C ASP A 225 17.88 -21.79 -18.27
N GLU A 226 18.53 -20.67 -18.01
CA GLU A 226 19.88 -20.57 -17.44
C GLU A 226 19.90 -20.27 -15.94
N TYR A 227 18.75 -20.02 -15.32
CA TYR A 227 18.57 -19.76 -13.89
C TYR A 227 17.79 -20.94 -13.29
#